data_8c07ce2354d6864fa7f089e1722ed2ee
#
_entry.id   8c07ce2354d6864fa7f089e1722ed2ee
#
_cell.length_a   1.000
_cell.length_b   1.000
_cell.length_c   1.000
_cell.angle_alpha   90.00
_cell.angle_beta   90.00
_cell.angle_gamma   90.00
#
_symmetry.space_group_name_H-M   'P 1'
#
loop_
_entity.id
_entity.type
_entity.pdbx_description
1 polymer ?
#
loop_
_entity_poly.entity_id
_entity_poly.type
_entity_poly.pdbx_seq_one_letter_code
_entity_poly.pdbx_strand_id
1 'polypeptide(L)'
;VPPLDADLDLHFRHRIRFGRGLRDAGLDAALRELRGGGGFRANLLPIVDAGLLDARPDFADTLSSHLAALGDDAPAACAPLILPGGEIAKNDPAILETILERLDRERVCRRSVVLVVGGGAVLDVAGYAAAIFHRGVRLVRMPTTTLAQDDAAMGVKNGVNRLGKKNLLGTFAVPEAVVCDLDLLDSLSDRHWNSGFAEAVKIAVIRDRELFERIERDADAVRSRDRDAAEAVIRRSAELHWRHIVEGGDPFELGTSRPLDFGHWAAHRLESMTEHRLTHGEAVSIGIVVDSTVAVLEGRLDETSRDRIASTLASLGLPTWDDAAHDHHELLAGLEEFREHLGGPSGIALPTSIGASVDDARPDVDVVRHALERCATES
;
A
#
# COMPACT_ATOMS: atom_id res chain seq x y z
N VAL A 1 22.67 -25.54 -34.46
CA VAL A 1 21.27 -25.62 -34.04
C VAL A 1 20.81 -24.19 -33.72
N PRO A 2 19.71 -23.68 -34.33
CA PRO A 2 19.22 -22.37 -34.00
C PRO A 2 18.81 -22.32 -32.51
N PRO A 3 18.91 -21.14 -31.83
CA PRO A 3 18.45 -21.01 -30.46
C PRO A 3 16.93 -21.28 -30.38
N LEU A 4 16.49 -21.84 -29.26
CA LEU A 4 15.07 -21.92 -28.95
C LEU A 4 14.70 -20.57 -28.30
N ASP A 5 13.81 -19.82 -28.92
CA ASP A 5 13.39 -18.48 -28.50
C ASP A 5 11.87 -18.35 -28.64
N ALA A 6 11.20 -17.86 -27.60
CA ALA A 6 9.76 -17.67 -27.59
C ALA A 6 9.34 -16.60 -26.57
N ASP A 7 8.43 -15.73 -26.96
CA ASP A 7 7.74 -14.84 -26.05
C ASP A 7 6.63 -15.59 -25.29
N LEU A 8 6.44 -15.25 -24.01
CA LEU A 8 5.38 -15.81 -23.17
C LEU A 8 4.45 -14.69 -22.73
N ASP A 9 3.18 -14.80 -23.14
CA ASP A 9 2.11 -13.92 -22.67
C ASP A 9 1.42 -14.51 -21.45
N LEU A 10 1.36 -13.77 -20.35
CA LEU A 10 0.67 -14.14 -19.14
C LEU A 10 -0.54 -13.23 -18.92
N HIS A 11 -1.69 -13.81 -18.63
CA HIS A 11 -2.92 -13.08 -18.36
C HIS A 11 -3.31 -13.20 -16.90
N PHE A 12 -3.41 -12.05 -16.23
CA PHE A 12 -3.92 -11.92 -14.87
C PHE A 12 -5.23 -11.13 -14.86
N ARG A 13 -6.09 -11.41 -13.87
CA ARG A 13 -7.26 -10.59 -13.58
C ARG A 13 -7.09 -9.94 -12.24
N HIS A 14 -6.99 -8.62 -12.20
CA HIS A 14 -6.93 -7.84 -10.97
C HIS A 14 -8.28 -7.16 -10.72
N ARG A 15 -8.98 -7.60 -9.68
CA ARG A 15 -10.34 -7.16 -9.37
C ARG A 15 -10.37 -6.45 -8.03
N ILE A 16 -10.93 -5.26 -8.01
CA ILE A 16 -11.15 -4.49 -6.80
C ILE A 16 -12.65 -4.29 -6.60
N ARG A 17 -13.11 -4.52 -5.39
CA ARG A 17 -14.51 -4.37 -4.98
C ARG A 17 -14.58 -3.46 -3.76
N PHE A 18 -15.56 -2.59 -3.72
CA PHE A 18 -15.83 -1.70 -2.59
C PHE A 18 -17.27 -1.86 -2.15
N GLY A 19 -17.48 -1.84 -0.83
CA GLY A 19 -18.81 -1.85 -0.22
C GLY A 19 -18.72 -1.68 1.28
N ARG A 20 -19.83 -1.92 1.96
CA ARG A 20 -19.94 -1.86 3.41
C ARG A 20 -20.49 -3.18 3.94
N GLY A 21 -19.77 -3.76 4.93
CA GLY A 21 -20.01 -5.12 5.38
C GLY A 21 -19.52 -6.21 4.41
N LEU A 22 -19.20 -7.38 4.92
CA LEU A 22 -18.55 -8.48 4.19
C LEU A 22 -19.25 -8.85 2.87
N ARG A 23 -20.58 -8.89 2.90
CA ARG A 23 -21.41 -9.28 1.73
C ARG A 23 -21.39 -8.18 0.66
N ASP A 24 -21.71 -6.94 1.04
CA ASP A 24 -21.90 -5.85 0.11
C ASP A 24 -20.56 -5.36 -0.46
N ALA A 25 -19.46 -5.54 0.30
CA ALA A 25 -18.10 -5.37 -0.21
C ALA A 25 -17.72 -6.42 -1.28
N GLY A 26 -18.51 -7.49 -1.43
CA GLY A 26 -18.37 -8.46 -2.51
C GLY A 26 -17.47 -9.66 -2.18
N LEU A 27 -17.23 -9.96 -0.89
CA LEU A 27 -16.47 -11.13 -0.46
C LEU A 27 -17.10 -12.43 -0.96
N ASP A 28 -18.43 -12.57 -0.85
CA ASP A 28 -19.18 -13.75 -1.32
C ASP A 28 -18.91 -14.02 -2.80
N ALA A 29 -19.02 -12.98 -3.63
CA ALA A 29 -18.82 -13.11 -5.07
C ALA A 29 -17.38 -13.51 -5.40
N ALA A 30 -16.39 -12.90 -4.72
CA ALA A 30 -14.99 -13.23 -4.89
C ALA A 30 -14.70 -14.71 -4.53
N LEU A 31 -15.22 -15.19 -3.40
CA LEU A 31 -14.97 -16.55 -2.93
C LEU A 31 -15.72 -17.61 -3.76
N ARG A 32 -16.95 -17.33 -4.21
CA ARG A 32 -17.71 -18.27 -5.08
C ARG A 32 -16.99 -18.53 -6.41
N GLU A 33 -16.36 -17.53 -6.99
CA GLU A 33 -15.52 -17.69 -8.18
C GLU A 33 -14.32 -18.64 -7.94
N LEU A 34 -13.88 -18.77 -6.68
CA LEU A 34 -12.69 -19.51 -6.28
C LEU A 34 -12.99 -20.87 -5.63
N ARG A 35 -14.25 -21.29 -5.56
CA ARG A 35 -14.67 -22.51 -4.84
C ARG A 35 -13.95 -23.79 -5.27
N GLY A 36 -13.48 -23.83 -6.50
CA GLY A 36 -12.92 -25.04 -7.12
C GLY A 36 -13.85 -25.60 -8.20
N GLY A 37 -13.50 -26.77 -8.79
CA GLY A 37 -14.29 -27.40 -9.85
C GLY A 37 -13.89 -28.86 -10.04
N GLY A 38 -14.71 -29.64 -10.79
CA GLY A 38 -14.43 -31.04 -11.06
C GLY A 38 -14.48 -31.96 -9.83
N GLY A 39 -15.39 -31.69 -8.89
CA GLY A 39 -15.53 -32.44 -7.63
C GLY A 39 -14.49 -32.09 -6.56
N PHE A 40 -13.59 -31.15 -6.83
CA PHE A 40 -12.63 -30.66 -5.84
C PHE A 40 -13.15 -29.36 -5.21
N ARG A 41 -13.25 -29.34 -3.87
CA ARG A 41 -13.51 -28.14 -3.07
C ARG A 41 -12.18 -27.62 -2.53
N ALA A 42 -11.87 -26.38 -2.82
CA ALA A 42 -10.65 -25.73 -2.32
C ALA A 42 -10.72 -25.48 -0.81
N ASN A 43 -9.56 -25.46 -0.14
CA ASN A 43 -9.46 -24.96 1.23
C ASN A 43 -9.27 -23.44 1.21
N LEU A 44 -9.72 -22.77 2.28
CA LEU A 44 -9.51 -21.34 2.50
C LEU A 44 -8.89 -21.14 3.87
N LEU A 45 -7.72 -20.52 3.94
CA LEU A 45 -7.09 -20.08 5.18
C LEU A 45 -7.31 -18.57 5.36
N PRO A 46 -8.16 -18.15 6.32
CA PRO A 46 -8.21 -16.76 6.74
C PRO A 46 -6.99 -16.43 7.61
N ILE A 47 -6.39 -15.27 7.34
CA ILE A 47 -5.32 -14.66 8.15
C ILE A 47 -5.85 -13.30 8.58
N VAL A 48 -5.88 -13.02 9.88
CA VAL A 48 -6.49 -11.81 10.44
C VAL A 48 -5.48 -11.06 11.30
N ASP A 49 -5.41 -9.76 11.11
CA ASP A 49 -4.61 -8.82 11.89
C ASP A 49 -5.15 -8.71 13.32
N ALA A 50 -4.30 -8.96 14.32
CA ALA A 50 -4.65 -8.85 15.73
C ALA A 50 -5.10 -7.43 16.10
N GLY A 51 -4.51 -6.39 15.50
CA GLY A 51 -4.90 -5.01 15.76
C GLY A 51 -6.35 -4.71 15.37
N LEU A 52 -6.89 -5.40 14.36
CA LEU A 52 -8.32 -5.33 14.06
C LEU A 52 -9.16 -5.93 15.19
N LEU A 53 -8.70 -7.04 15.78
CA LEU A 53 -9.42 -7.72 16.85
C LEU A 53 -9.38 -6.96 18.17
N ASP A 54 -8.35 -6.15 18.41
CA ASP A 54 -8.31 -5.24 19.57
C ASP A 54 -9.46 -4.22 19.53
N ALA A 55 -9.80 -3.72 18.35
CA ALA A 55 -10.91 -2.79 18.16
C ALA A 55 -12.27 -3.49 17.92
N ARG A 56 -12.25 -4.70 17.34
CA ARG A 56 -13.45 -5.50 17.00
C ARG A 56 -13.25 -6.97 17.41
N PRO A 57 -13.36 -7.28 18.71
CA PRO A 57 -13.06 -8.61 19.25
C PRO A 57 -13.90 -9.76 18.65
N ASP A 58 -15.11 -9.47 18.20
CA ASP A 58 -16.04 -10.42 17.59
C ASP A 58 -15.80 -10.67 16.10
N PHE A 59 -14.86 -9.93 15.48
CA PHE A 59 -14.69 -9.97 14.01
C PHE A 59 -14.27 -11.35 13.50
N ALA A 60 -13.36 -12.05 14.18
CA ALA A 60 -12.93 -13.39 13.76
C ALA A 60 -14.06 -14.41 13.75
N ASP A 61 -14.95 -14.36 14.75
CA ASP A 61 -16.14 -15.21 14.84
C ASP A 61 -17.19 -14.82 13.80
N THR A 62 -17.38 -13.52 13.59
CA THR A 62 -18.26 -12.98 12.54
C THR A 62 -17.80 -13.45 11.15
N LEU A 63 -16.51 -13.32 10.85
CA LEU A 63 -15.92 -13.79 9.59
C LEU A 63 -16.10 -15.30 9.44
N SER A 64 -15.79 -16.08 10.47
CA SER A 64 -15.92 -17.53 10.45
C SER A 64 -17.36 -17.98 10.22
N SER A 65 -18.32 -17.35 10.88
CA SER A 65 -19.75 -17.60 10.71
C SER A 65 -20.22 -17.24 9.29
N HIS A 66 -19.76 -16.10 8.77
CA HIS A 66 -20.07 -15.66 7.41
C HIS A 66 -19.52 -16.66 6.37
N LEU A 67 -18.26 -17.08 6.50
CA LEU A 67 -17.63 -18.06 5.60
C LEU A 67 -18.34 -19.44 5.68
N ALA A 68 -18.74 -19.88 6.87
CA ALA A 68 -19.49 -21.12 7.04
C ALA A 68 -20.87 -21.06 6.35
N ALA A 69 -21.54 -19.90 6.40
CA ALA A 69 -22.84 -19.71 5.77
C ALA A 69 -22.82 -19.78 4.23
N LEU A 70 -21.64 -19.61 3.60
CA LEU A 70 -21.49 -19.78 2.14
C LEU A 70 -21.58 -21.26 1.72
N GLY A 71 -21.42 -22.20 2.66
CA GLY A 71 -21.58 -23.63 2.40
C GLY A 71 -20.67 -24.13 1.27
N ASP A 72 -21.23 -24.97 0.40
CA ASP A 72 -20.48 -25.58 -0.70
C ASP A 72 -20.28 -24.66 -1.90
N ASP A 73 -20.83 -23.44 -1.86
CA ASP A 73 -20.67 -22.43 -2.91
C ASP A 73 -19.32 -21.70 -2.84
N ALA A 74 -18.55 -21.89 -1.77
CA ALA A 74 -17.26 -21.27 -1.55
C ALA A 74 -16.20 -22.30 -1.13
N PRO A 75 -14.90 -21.93 -1.08
CA PRO A 75 -13.86 -22.77 -0.51
C PRO A 75 -14.16 -23.13 0.95
N ALA A 76 -13.69 -24.32 1.40
CA ALA A 76 -13.86 -24.76 2.79
C ALA A 76 -12.93 -23.94 3.70
N ALA A 77 -13.50 -23.12 4.57
CA ALA A 77 -12.74 -22.30 5.48
C ALA A 77 -12.17 -23.10 6.66
N CYS A 78 -10.87 -22.91 6.93
CA CYS A 78 -10.20 -23.32 8.16
C CYS A 78 -10.42 -22.26 9.26
N ALA A 79 -10.06 -22.59 10.49
CA ALA A 79 -10.03 -21.60 11.57
C ALA A 79 -9.03 -20.47 11.24
N PRO A 80 -9.35 -19.21 11.52
CA PRO A 80 -8.47 -18.08 11.24
C PRO A 80 -7.10 -18.21 11.93
N LEU A 81 -6.04 -17.79 11.24
CA LEU A 81 -4.73 -17.54 11.83
C LEU A 81 -4.66 -16.06 12.22
N ILE A 82 -4.42 -15.78 13.49
CA ILE A 82 -4.28 -14.41 13.98
C ILE A 82 -2.79 -14.06 14.01
N LEU A 83 -2.43 -12.92 13.42
CA LEU A 83 -1.06 -12.42 13.36
C LEU A 83 -0.97 -11.03 13.97
N PRO A 84 0.16 -10.67 14.59
CA PRO A 84 0.40 -9.29 15.02
C PRO A 84 0.39 -8.36 13.81
N GLY A 85 -0.27 -7.20 13.96
CA GLY A 85 -0.28 -6.13 12.97
C GLY A 85 0.94 -5.23 13.05
N GLY A 86 1.00 -4.25 12.14
CA GLY A 86 2.09 -3.29 12.07
C GLY A 86 3.39 -3.89 11.49
N GLU A 87 4.46 -3.09 11.52
CA GLU A 87 5.72 -3.44 10.84
C GLU A 87 6.41 -4.70 11.43
N ILE A 88 6.08 -5.08 12.67
CA ILE A 88 6.56 -6.33 13.28
C ILE A 88 6.18 -7.55 12.43
N ALA A 89 5.04 -7.51 11.74
CA ALA A 89 4.61 -8.58 10.85
C ALA A 89 5.63 -8.87 9.73
N LYS A 90 6.35 -7.84 9.28
CA LYS A 90 7.36 -7.95 8.21
C LYS A 90 8.78 -8.15 8.75
N ASN A 91 9.05 -7.69 9.99
CA ASN A 91 10.37 -7.72 10.60
C ASN A 91 10.71 -9.06 11.24
N ASP A 92 9.72 -9.75 11.83
CA ASP A 92 9.95 -11.01 12.56
C ASP A 92 9.87 -12.21 11.59
N PRO A 93 10.98 -12.92 11.35
CA PRO A 93 11.01 -14.13 10.54
C PRO A 93 10.04 -15.22 11.01
N ALA A 94 9.79 -15.30 12.32
CA ALA A 94 8.93 -16.35 12.88
C ALA A 94 7.48 -16.21 12.42
N ILE A 95 7.04 -15.01 12.04
CA ILE A 95 5.69 -14.78 11.51
C ILE A 95 5.53 -15.44 10.15
N LEU A 96 6.50 -15.27 9.24
CA LEU A 96 6.50 -15.95 7.96
C LEU A 96 6.49 -17.49 8.14
N GLU A 97 7.34 -18.02 9.00
CA GLU A 97 7.39 -19.46 9.29
C GLU A 97 6.04 -19.95 9.85
N THR A 98 5.43 -19.20 10.77
CA THR A 98 4.09 -19.53 11.32
C THR A 98 3.03 -19.63 10.22
N ILE A 99 3.07 -18.72 9.23
CA ILE A 99 2.15 -18.78 8.09
C ILE A 99 2.41 -20.05 7.26
N LEU A 100 3.68 -20.32 6.91
CA LEU A 100 4.06 -21.47 6.09
C LEU A 100 3.70 -22.79 6.76
N GLU A 101 3.97 -22.95 8.06
CA GLU A 101 3.57 -24.12 8.85
C GLU A 101 2.03 -24.29 8.89
N ARG A 102 1.29 -23.18 8.98
CA ARG A 102 -0.16 -23.24 8.97
C ARG A 102 -0.71 -23.63 7.60
N LEU A 103 -0.13 -23.12 6.51
CA LEU A 103 -0.49 -23.51 5.15
C LEU A 103 -0.28 -25.03 4.93
N ASP A 104 0.85 -25.58 5.40
CA ASP A 104 1.14 -27.01 5.32
C ASP A 104 0.18 -27.85 6.15
N ARG A 105 -0.05 -27.49 7.41
CA ARG A 105 -0.98 -28.18 8.33
C ARG A 105 -2.39 -28.25 7.77
N GLU A 106 -2.89 -27.19 7.19
CA GLU A 106 -4.23 -27.12 6.58
C GLU A 106 -4.26 -27.71 5.16
N ARG A 107 -3.14 -28.31 4.70
CA ARG A 107 -3.03 -28.94 3.37
C ARG A 107 -3.46 -27.98 2.26
N VAL A 108 -3.08 -26.71 2.39
CA VAL A 108 -3.31 -25.71 1.36
C VAL A 108 -2.56 -26.13 0.08
N CYS A 109 -3.23 -26.09 -1.05
CA CYS A 109 -2.65 -26.42 -2.35
C CYS A 109 -2.80 -25.23 -3.32
N ARG A 110 -2.20 -25.30 -4.50
CA ARG A 110 -2.26 -24.23 -5.51
C ARG A 110 -3.68 -23.78 -5.89
N ARG A 111 -4.71 -24.61 -5.63
CA ARG A 111 -6.12 -24.31 -5.89
C ARG A 111 -6.84 -23.78 -4.65
N SER A 112 -6.19 -23.80 -3.50
CA SER A 112 -6.69 -23.22 -2.26
C SER A 112 -6.60 -21.69 -2.28
N VAL A 113 -7.17 -21.05 -1.27
CA VAL A 113 -7.23 -19.58 -1.17
C VAL A 113 -6.66 -19.16 0.19
N VAL A 114 -5.81 -18.16 0.19
CA VAL A 114 -5.44 -17.39 1.39
C VAL A 114 -6.28 -16.11 1.36
N LEU A 115 -7.11 -15.91 2.39
CA LEU A 115 -7.85 -14.67 2.61
C LEU A 115 -7.14 -13.86 3.69
N VAL A 116 -6.59 -12.73 3.33
CA VAL A 116 -5.86 -11.87 4.29
C VAL A 116 -6.72 -10.67 4.65
N VAL A 117 -6.97 -10.47 5.93
CA VAL A 117 -7.72 -9.35 6.49
C VAL A 117 -6.79 -8.56 7.40
N GLY A 118 -6.33 -7.37 6.98
CA GLY A 118 -5.37 -6.60 7.77
C GLY A 118 -4.86 -5.34 7.10
N GLY A 119 -3.96 -4.64 7.77
CA GLY A 119 -3.21 -3.52 7.23
C GLY A 119 -2.13 -3.97 6.24
N GLY A 120 -1.48 -2.99 5.57
CA GLY A 120 -0.50 -3.25 4.51
C GLY A 120 0.59 -4.26 4.87
N ALA A 121 1.14 -4.20 6.10
CA ALA A 121 2.20 -5.11 6.53
C ALA A 121 1.74 -6.57 6.62
N VAL A 122 0.52 -6.81 7.12
CA VAL A 122 -0.06 -8.17 7.19
C VAL A 122 -0.42 -8.67 5.79
N LEU A 123 -0.93 -7.77 4.92
CA LEU A 123 -1.18 -8.10 3.50
C LEU A 123 0.10 -8.52 2.80
N ASP A 124 1.22 -7.82 3.05
CA ASP A 124 2.51 -8.07 2.43
C ASP A 124 3.13 -9.42 2.84
N VAL A 125 3.23 -9.69 4.16
CA VAL A 125 3.85 -10.94 4.63
C VAL A 125 3.02 -12.15 4.27
N ALA A 126 1.69 -12.08 4.39
CA ALA A 126 0.81 -13.19 4.04
C ALA A 126 0.73 -13.38 2.50
N GLY A 127 0.76 -12.29 1.74
CA GLY A 127 0.86 -12.34 0.28
C GLY A 127 2.18 -12.94 -0.19
N TYR A 128 3.30 -12.59 0.46
CA TYR A 128 4.60 -13.20 0.20
C TYR A 128 4.59 -14.70 0.49
N ALA A 129 4.07 -15.11 1.65
CA ALA A 129 3.93 -16.53 2.00
C ALA A 129 3.09 -17.28 0.96
N ALA A 130 1.94 -16.73 0.55
CA ALA A 130 1.08 -17.32 -0.48
C ALA A 130 1.80 -17.43 -1.84
N ALA A 131 2.58 -16.42 -2.22
CA ALA A 131 3.29 -16.39 -3.50
C ALA A 131 4.42 -17.43 -3.58
N ILE A 132 5.12 -17.70 -2.48
CA ILE A 132 6.23 -18.67 -2.48
C ILE A 132 5.77 -20.10 -2.19
N PHE A 133 4.68 -20.30 -1.42
CA PHE A 133 4.15 -21.60 -1.08
C PHE A 133 3.63 -22.33 -2.33
N HIS A 134 4.14 -23.52 -2.62
CA HIS A 134 3.84 -24.27 -3.85
C HIS A 134 4.02 -23.50 -5.18
N ARG A 135 4.85 -22.45 -5.21
CA ARG A 135 5.04 -21.53 -6.36
C ARG A 135 3.77 -20.74 -6.71
N GLY A 136 2.98 -20.41 -5.71
CA GLY A 136 1.79 -19.58 -5.81
C GLY A 136 0.51 -20.28 -5.36
N VAL A 137 -0.12 -19.69 -4.34
CA VAL A 137 -1.47 -20.01 -3.87
C VAL A 137 -2.33 -18.78 -4.12
N ARG A 138 -3.60 -18.98 -4.44
CA ARG A 138 -4.53 -17.88 -4.72
C ARG A 138 -4.72 -16.98 -3.51
N LEU A 139 -4.66 -15.68 -3.73
CA LEU A 139 -4.71 -14.66 -2.70
C LEU A 139 -5.96 -13.80 -2.87
N VAL A 140 -6.71 -13.57 -1.79
CA VAL A 140 -7.74 -12.53 -1.66
C VAL A 140 -7.30 -11.60 -0.55
N ARG A 141 -7.24 -10.30 -0.85
CA ARG A 141 -6.89 -9.25 0.12
C ARG A 141 -8.15 -8.56 0.60
N MET A 142 -8.22 -8.32 1.90
CA MET A 142 -9.27 -7.53 2.54
C MET A 142 -8.60 -6.47 3.44
N PRO A 143 -8.26 -5.31 2.86
CA PRO A 143 -7.54 -4.26 3.56
C PRO A 143 -8.40 -3.61 4.65
N THR A 144 -7.79 -3.33 5.81
CA THR A 144 -8.47 -2.79 6.99
C THR A 144 -7.99 -1.41 7.43
N THR A 145 -7.09 -0.79 6.65
CA THR A 145 -6.60 0.57 6.90
C THR A 145 -6.85 1.45 5.68
N THR A 146 -6.97 2.77 5.88
CA THR A 146 -7.09 3.75 4.80
C THR A 146 -5.95 3.58 3.79
N LEU A 147 -4.70 3.57 4.29
CA LEU A 147 -3.50 3.36 3.48
C LEU A 147 -3.54 2.07 2.65
N ALA A 148 -4.11 0.99 3.19
CA ALA A 148 -4.20 -0.25 2.44
C ALA A 148 -5.36 -0.24 1.43
N GLN A 149 -6.46 0.48 1.71
CA GLN A 149 -7.61 0.57 0.80
C GLN A 149 -7.41 1.56 -0.34
N ASP A 150 -6.57 2.58 -0.18
CA ASP A 150 -6.33 3.58 -1.22
C ASP A 150 -5.03 3.36 -2.01
N ASP A 151 -4.07 2.58 -1.47
CA ASP A 151 -2.76 2.34 -2.06
C ASP A 151 -2.29 0.88 -1.96
N ALA A 152 -1.83 0.42 -0.79
CA ALA A 152 -1.01 -0.79 -0.66
C ALA A 152 -1.69 -2.10 -1.14
N ALA A 153 -3.01 -2.25 -0.95
CA ALA A 153 -3.71 -3.45 -1.41
C ALA A 153 -3.99 -3.44 -2.91
N MET A 154 -3.95 -2.25 -3.55
CA MET A 154 -4.18 -2.08 -5.00
C MET A 154 -3.01 -2.61 -5.82
N GLY A 155 -1.82 -2.62 -5.23
CA GLY A 155 -0.59 -3.10 -5.84
C GLY A 155 -0.53 -4.63 -5.97
N VAL A 156 0.51 -5.08 -6.66
CA VAL A 156 0.82 -6.50 -6.86
C VAL A 156 2.08 -6.93 -6.11
N LYS A 157 2.65 -6.03 -5.32
CA LYS A 157 3.84 -6.28 -4.50
C LYS A 157 3.47 -7.03 -3.22
N ASN A 158 4.38 -7.88 -2.77
CA ASN A 158 4.34 -8.55 -1.47
C ASN A 158 5.77 -8.67 -0.98
N GLY A 159 6.02 -8.57 0.32
CA GLY A 159 7.38 -8.64 0.79
C GLY A 159 7.54 -8.65 2.31
N VAL A 160 8.77 -8.93 2.71
CA VAL A 160 9.22 -8.94 4.10
C VAL A 160 10.54 -8.17 4.23
N ASN A 161 10.77 -7.64 5.41
CA ASN A 161 12.01 -6.94 5.73
C ASN A 161 13.09 -7.96 6.12
N ARG A 162 14.32 -7.71 5.71
CA ARG A 162 15.47 -8.55 6.08
C ARG A 162 16.74 -7.70 6.13
N LEU A 163 17.68 -8.08 6.96
CA LEU A 163 19.00 -7.44 7.11
C LEU A 163 18.90 -5.93 7.38
N GLY A 164 17.88 -5.50 8.12
CA GLY A 164 17.63 -4.08 8.40
C GLY A 164 17.10 -3.27 7.22
N LYS A 165 16.79 -3.90 6.07
CA LYS A 165 16.27 -3.23 4.88
C LYS A 165 14.79 -3.55 4.69
N LYS A 166 13.98 -2.53 4.37
CA LYS A 166 12.57 -2.69 4.03
C LYS A 166 12.39 -3.43 2.71
N ASN A 167 11.39 -4.32 2.67
CA ASN A 167 10.96 -5.02 1.46
C ASN A 167 12.09 -5.72 0.69
N LEU A 168 13.18 -6.10 1.36
CA LEU A 168 14.36 -6.70 0.72
C LEU A 168 14.02 -8.03 0.02
N LEU A 169 13.14 -8.82 0.60
CA LEU A 169 12.64 -10.03 -0.03
C LEU A 169 11.18 -9.83 -0.44
N GLY A 170 10.89 -10.00 -1.70
CA GLY A 170 9.54 -9.76 -2.21
C GLY A 170 9.21 -10.58 -3.44
N THR A 171 7.93 -10.52 -3.80
CA THR A 171 7.37 -11.12 -5.01
C THR A 171 6.38 -10.15 -5.64
N PHE A 172 6.26 -10.23 -6.96
CA PHE A 172 5.09 -9.71 -7.66
C PHE A 172 4.07 -10.85 -7.81
N ALA A 173 2.90 -10.69 -7.19
CA ALA A 173 1.81 -11.66 -7.28
C ALA A 173 0.47 -10.93 -7.29
N VAL A 174 -0.26 -11.07 -8.41
CA VAL A 174 -1.57 -10.44 -8.59
C VAL A 174 -2.59 -11.16 -7.71
N PRO A 175 -3.30 -10.47 -6.78
CA PRO A 175 -4.36 -11.11 -6.01
C PRO A 175 -5.57 -11.41 -6.91
N GLU A 176 -6.29 -12.48 -6.62
CA GLU A 176 -7.53 -12.85 -7.31
C GLU A 176 -8.63 -11.81 -7.14
N ALA A 177 -8.67 -11.19 -5.96
CA ALA A 177 -9.53 -10.06 -5.65
C ALA A 177 -8.98 -9.23 -4.48
N VAL A 178 -9.29 -7.94 -4.49
CA VAL A 178 -9.21 -7.03 -3.35
C VAL A 178 -10.63 -6.65 -2.96
N VAL A 179 -11.00 -6.85 -1.70
CA VAL A 179 -12.33 -6.60 -1.17
C VAL A 179 -12.23 -5.51 -0.10
N CYS A 180 -12.55 -4.29 -0.46
CA CYS A 180 -12.51 -3.12 0.43
C CYS A 180 -13.86 -2.98 1.14
N ASP A 181 -13.94 -3.47 2.37
CA ASP A 181 -15.04 -3.20 3.28
C ASP A 181 -14.73 -1.91 4.04
N LEU A 182 -15.47 -0.85 3.69
CA LEU A 182 -15.27 0.48 4.27
C LEU A 182 -15.64 0.56 5.76
N ASP A 183 -16.49 -0.35 6.25
CA ASP A 183 -16.84 -0.39 7.67
C ASP A 183 -15.69 -0.90 8.55
N LEU A 184 -14.66 -1.55 7.98
CA LEU A 184 -13.47 -1.96 8.72
C LEU A 184 -12.60 -0.76 9.11
N LEU A 185 -12.70 0.34 8.38
CA LEU A 185 -11.96 1.57 8.67
C LEU A 185 -12.42 2.25 9.97
N ASP A 186 -13.63 1.99 10.44
CA ASP A 186 -14.15 2.52 11.71
C ASP A 186 -13.33 2.03 12.93
N SER A 187 -12.56 0.96 12.77
CA SER A 187 -11.68 0.39 13.81
C SER A 187 -10.37 1.17 14.02
N LEU A 188 -10.02 2.07 13.10
CA LEU A 188 -8.74 2.77 13.13
C LEU A 188 -8.69 3.87 14.20
N SER A 189 -7.52 4.07 14.82
CA SER A 189 -7.23 5.31 15.54
C SER A 189 -7.19 6.50 14.57
N ASP A 190 -7.37 7.73 15.05
CA ASP A 190 -7.32 8.93 14.19
C ASP A 190 -5.99 9.04 13.45
N ARG A 191 -4.89 8.67 14.10
CA ARG A 191 -3.57 8.67 13.50
C ARG A 191 -3.49 7.73 12.30
N HIS A 192 -3.96 6.49 12.43
CA HIS A 192 -3.95 5.51 11.33
C HIS A 192 -5.01 5.81 10.27
N TRP A 193 -6.12 6.43 10.65
CA TRP A 193 -7.10 6.94 9.70
C TRP A 193 -6.49 8.01 8.80
N ASN A 194 -5.86 9.04 9.40
CA ASN A 194 -5.28 10.15 8.64
C ASN A 194 -4.09 9.70 7.77
N SER A 195 -3.30 8.75 8.28
CA SER A 195 -2.05 8.30 7.66
C SER A 195 -2.23 7.84 6.21
N GLY A 196 -3.32 7.15 5.87
CA GLY A 196 -3.55 6.67 4.50
C GLY A 196 -3.73 7.80 3.49
N PHE A 197 -4.34 8.91 3.90
CA PHE A 197 -4.63 10.00 2.96
C PHE A 197 -3.37 10.73 2.43
N ALA A 198 -2.19 10.49 3.01
CA ALA A 198 -0.94 10.93 2.41
C ALA A 198 -0.74 10.32 1.00
N GLU A 199 -1.11 9.04 0.83
CA GLU A 199 -1.04 8.35 -0.46
C GLU A 199 -2.06 8.89 -1.46
N ALA A 200 -3.27 9.24 -0.98
CA ALA A 200 -4.26 9.89 -1.82
C ALA A 200 -3.79 11.27 -2.30
N VAL A 201 -3.13 12.06 -1.43
CA VAL A 201 -2.51 13.34 -1.84
C VAL A 201 -1.36 13.08 -2.81
N LYS A 202 -0.50 12.09 -2.55
CA LYS A 202 0.60 11.70 -3.44
C LYS A 202 0.11 11.49 -4.87
N ILE A 203 -0.84 10.57 -5.05
CA ILE A 203 -1.31 10.22 -6.39
C ILE A 203 -2.08 11.37 -7.05
N ALA A 204 -2.81 12.15 -6.26
CA ALA A 204 -3.52 13.34 -6.74
C ALA A 204 -2.55 14.41 -7.29
N VAL A 205 -1.50 14.70 -6.56
CA VAL A 205 -0.47 15.70 -6.97
C VAL A 205 0.18 15.31 -8.28
N ILE A 206 0.47 14.03 -8.50
CA ILE A 206 1.22 13.60 -9.69
C ILE A 206 0.33 13.18 -10.87
N ARG A 207 -1.00 12.93 -10.68
CA ARG A 207 -1.86 12.33 -11.73
C ARG A 207 -3.26 12.91 -11.84
N ASP A 208 -3.81 13.54 -10.81
CA ASP A 208 -5.25 13.92 -10.82
C ASP A 208 -5.53 15.21 -10.05
N ARG A 209 -5.59 16.32 -10.77
CA ARG A 209 -5.94 17.63 -10.21
C ARG A 209 -7.32 17.65 -9.55
N GLU A 210 -8.31 16.96 -10.13
CA GLU A 210 -9.68 16.96 -9.59
C GLU A 210 -9.74 16.25 -8.23
N LEU A 211 -8.98 15.17 -8.07
CA LEU A 211 -8.85 14.50 -6.79
C LEU A 211 -8.15 15.42 -5.77
N PHE A 212 -7.08 16.11 -6.17
CA PHE A 212 -6.40 17.06 -5.27
C PHE A 212 -7.34 18.16 -4.79
N GLU A 213 -8.04 18.82 -5.70
CA GLU A 213 -9.00 19.89 -5.39
C GLU A 213 -10.17 19.40 -4.52
N ARG A 214 -10.58 18.15 -4.68
CA ARG A 214 -11.53 17.48 -3.78
C ARG A 214 -10.96 17.30 -2.38
N ILE A 215 -9.75 16.73 -2.26
CA ILE A 215 -9.09 16.51 -0.96
C ILE A 215 -8.90 17.85 -0.25
N GLU A 216 -8.37 18.85 -0.95
CA GLU A 216 -8.16 20.20 -0.41
C GLU A 216 -9.45 20.82 0.15
N ARG A 217 -10.56 20.74 -0.59
CA ARG A 217 -11.86 21.25 -0.20
C ARG A 217 -12.47 20.48 0.97
N ASP A 218 -12.36 19.16 0.96
CA ASP A 218 -13.08 18.27 1.87
C ASP A 218 -12.17 17.75 3.01
N ALA A 219 -10.94 18.31 3.19
CA ALA A 219 -9.93 17.83 4.14
C ALA A 219 -10.45 17.70 5.58
N ASP A 220 -11.16 18.73 6.09
CA ASP A 220 -11.74 18.72 7.43
C ASP A 220 -12.83 17.64 7.57
N ALA A 221 -13.66 17.45 6.55
CA ALA A 221 -14.68 16.41 6.53
C ALA A 221 -14.04 15.01 6.53
N VAL A 222 -13.01 14.80 5.70
CA VAL A 222 -12.24 13.54 5.65
C VAL A 222 -11.59 13.25 7.00
N ARG A 223 -10.92 14.24 7.60
CA ARG A 223 -10.28 14.12 8.92
C ARG A 223 -11.30 13.82 10.01
N SER A 224 -12.48 14.42 9.95
CA SER A 224 -13.58 14.22 10.91
C SER A 224 -14.38 12.93 10.65
N ARG A 225 -13.91 12.08 9.72
CA ARG A 225 -14.49 10.77 9.36
C ARG A 225 -15.89 10.88 8.71
N ASP A 226 -16.15 11.99 7.97
CA ASP A 226 -17.31 12.01 7.09
C ASP A 226 -17.19 10.86 6.08
N ARG A 227 -18.17 9.96 6.11
CA ARG A 227 -18.11 8.70 5.37
C ARG A 227 -18.12 8.90 3.87
N ASP A 228 -18.91 9.84 3.37
CA ASP A 228 -19.08 10.06 1.93
C ASP A 228 -17.85 10.78 1.36
N ALA A 229 -17.31 11.77 2.08
CA ALA A 229 -16.10 12.46 1.70
C ALA A 229 -14.88 11.51 1.67
N ALA A 230 -14.70 10.71 2.72
CA ALA A 230 -13.61 9.75 2.81
C ALA A 230 -13.71 8.64 1.74
N GLU A 231 -14.90 8.05 1.56
CA GLU A 231 -15.14 7.02 0.55
C GLU A 231 -14.83 7.54 -0.86
N ALA A 232 -15.23 8.78 -1.18
CA ALA A 232 -14.97 9.36 -2.49
C ALA A 232 -13.46 9.53 -2.76
N VAL A 233 -12.69 9.93 -1.74
CA VAL A 233 -11.22 10.05 -1.84
C VAL A 233 -10.56 8.67 -1.96
N ILE A 234 -10.88 7.72 -1.07
CA ILE A 234 -10.31 6.36 -1.07
C ILE A 234 -10.56 5.66 -2.40
N ARG A 235 -11.81 5.67 -2.90
CA ARG A 235 -12.16 5.02 -4.17
C ARG A 235 -11.42 5.62 -5.35
N ARG A 236 -11.28 6.95 -5.41
CA ARG A 236 -10.60 7.59 -6.53
C ARG A 236 -9.09 7.36 -6.47
N SER A 237 -8.47 7.43 -5.29
CA SER A 237 -7.06 7.09 -5.09
C SER A 237 -6.78 5.64 -5.53
N ALA A 238 -7.56 4.69 -5.02
CA ALA A 238 -7.46 3.28 -5.38
C ALA A 238 -7.63 3.04 -6.89
N GLU A 239 -8.59 3.72 -7.54
CA GLU A 239 -8.81 3.63 -8.99
C GLU A 239 -7.58 4.12 -9.76
N LEU A 240 -6.99 5.24 -9.38
CA LEU A 240 -5.81 5.80 -10.04
C LEU A 240 -4.60 4.87 -9.89
N HIS A 241 -4.38 4.32 -8.70
CA HIS A 241 -3.33 3.35 -8.44
C HIS A 241 -3.54 2.09 -9.27
N TRP A 242 -4.75 1.52 -9.24
CA TRP A 242 -5.10 0.35 -10.02
C TRP A 242 -4.91 0.58 -11.53
N ARG A 243 -5.36 1.73 -12.06
CA ARG A 243 -5.14 2.10 -13.46
C ARG A 243 -3.67 2.19 -13.81
N HIS A 244 -2.85 2.76 -12.92
CA HIS A 244 -1.40 2.80 -13.12
C HIS A 244 -0.82 1.40 -13.33
N ILE A 245 -1.27 0.41 -12.55
CA ILE A 245 -0.81 -0.98 -12.66
C ILE A 245 -1.33 -1.66 -13.93
N VAL A 246 -2.63 -1.52 -14.22
CA VAL A 246 -3.28 -2.29 -15.32
C VAL A 246 -3.07 -1.63 -16.69
N GLU A 247 -3.02 -0.30 -16.75
CA GLU A 247 -2.97 0.49 -17.98
C GLU A 247 -1.56 1.07 -18.25
N GLY A 248 -0.70 1.15 -17.22
CA GLY A 248 0.64 1.73 -17.29
C GLY A 248 1.66 0.91 -18.09
N GLY A 249 1.34 -0.35 -18.41
CA GLY A 249 2.18 -1.21 -19.24
C GLY A 249 3.35 -1.88 -18.51
N ASP A 250 3.59 -1.58 -17.23
CA ASP A 250 4.66 -2.17 -16.43
C ASP A 250 4.19 -2.56 -15.02
N PRO A 251 3.26 -3.53 -14.89
CA PRO A 251 2.67 -3.90 -13.61
C PRO A 251 3.68 -4.51 -12.61
N PHE A 252 4.81 -5.00 -13.11
CA PHE A 252 5.88 -5.63 -12.32
C PHE A 252 7.11 -4.73 -12.18
N GLU A 253 6.99 -3.46 -12.57
CA GLU A 253 8.03 -2.45 -12.41
C GLU A 253 9.40 -2.89 -12.95
N LEU A 254 9.42 -3.45 -14.14
CA LEU A 254 10.64 -3.87 -14.83
C LEU A 254 11.40 -2.68 -15.43
N GLY A 255 10.70 -1.58 -15.71
CA GLY A 255 11.26 -0.32 -16.17
C GLY A 255 11.89 0.49 -15.04
N THR A 256 12.39 1.69 -15.37
CA THR A 256 13.06 2.62 -14.44
C THR A 256 12.14 3.72 -13.90
N SER A 257 10.99 3.96 -14.54
CA SER A 257 10.04 4.99 -14.12
C SER A 257 9.23 4.53 -12.91
N ARG A 258 9.22 5.33 -11.86
CA ARG A 258 8.56 5.05 -10.58
C ARG A 258 7.73 6.25 -10.11
N PRO A 259 6.69 6.65 -10.85
CA PRO A 259 5.93 7.85 -10.48
C PRO A 259 5.29 7.74 -9.10
N LEU A 260 4.86 6.54 -8.69
CA LEU A 260 4.24 6.33 -7.39
C LEU A 260 5.22 6.44 -6.21
N ASP A 261 6.52 6.52 -6.48
CA ASP A 261 7.55 6.70 -5.44
C ASP A 261 7.81 8.20 -5.11
N PHE A 262 6.98 9.12 -5.61
CA PHE A 262 7.01 10.54 -5.20
C PHE A 262 6.94 10.66 -3.67
N GLY A 263 7.91 11.34 -3.06
CA GLY A 263 8.05 11.47 -1.60
C GLY A 263 8.63 10.25 -0.87
N HIS A 264 8.85 9.12 -1.55
CA HIS A 264 9.15 7.85 -0.86
C HIS A 264 10.61 7.66 -0.46
N TRP A 265 11.58 8.22 -1.18
CA TRP A 265 12.98 8.10 -0.78
C TRP A 265 13.23 8.68 0.61
N ALA A 266 12.67 9.86 0.89
CA ALA A 266 12.76 10.49 2.20
C ALA A 266 11.90 9.75 3.24
N ALA A 267 10.69 9.31 2.86
CA ALA A 267 9.78 8.60 3.75
C ALA A 267 10.39 7.31 4.31
N HIS A 268 10.91 6.43 3.46
CA HIS A 268 11.52 5.17 3.88
C HIS A 268 12.70 5.40 4.83
N ARG A 269 13.49 6.45 4.58
CA ARG A 269 14.60 6.79 5.45
C ARG A 269 14.13 7.32 6.79
N LEU A 270 13.14 8.21 6.81
CA LEU A 270 12.54 8.74 8.03
C LEU A 270 11.90 7.64 8.90
N GLU A 271 11.21 6.67 8.29
CA GLU A 271 10.70 5.53 9.04
C GLU A 271 11.83 4.78 9.77
N SER A 272 12.95 4.54 9.11
CA SER A 272 14.10 3.86 9.70
C SER A 272 14.79 4.71 10.77
N MET A 273 15.05 6.00 10.52
CA MET A 273 15.69 6.94 11.44
C MET A 273 14.87 7.13 12.73
N THR A 274 13.54 7.02 12.63
CA THR A 274 12.63 7.17 13.77
C THR A 274 12.22 5.85 14.42
N GLU A 275 12.85 4.72 14.02
CA GLU A 275 12.48 3.37 14.50
C GLU A 275 10.96 3.13 14.38
N HIS A 276 10.36 3.56 13.28
CA HIS A 276 8.93 3.51 12.99
C HIS A 276 8.03 4.30 13.98
N ARG A 277 8.59 5.30 14.70
CA ARG A 277 7.79 6.28 15.46
C ARG A 277 6.87 7.07 14.53
N LEU A 278 7.37 7.50 13.38
CA LEU A 278 6.54 7.98 12.28
C LEU A 278 5.86 6.79 11.59
N THR A 279 4.55 6.90 11.36
CA THR A 279 3.85 5.97 10.48
C THR A 279 4.27 6.20 9.03
N HIS A 280 4.06 5.21 8.17
CA HIS A 280 4.39 5.34 6.75
C HIS A 280 3.79 6.60 6.12
N GLY A 281 2.49 6.84 6.27
CA GLY A 281 1.85 8.02 5.67
C GLY A 281 2.31 9.35 6.29
N GLU A 282 2.68 9.40 7.57
CA GLU A 282 3.31 10.58 8.17
C GLU A 282 4.67 10.87 7.51
N ALA A 283 5.47 9.84 7.31
CA ALA A 283 6.76 9.96 6.63
C ALA A 283 6.59 10.36 5.14
N VAL A 284 5.61 9.77 4.44
CA VAL A 284 5.27 10.11 3.05
C VAL A 284 4.80 11.58 2.95
N SER A 285 3.99 12.04 3.89
CA SER A 285 3.56 13.45 3.94
C SER A 285 4.75 14.43 3.96
N ILE A 286 5.75 14.15 4.82
CA ILE A 286 7.00 14.94 4.88
C ILE A 286 7.75 14.85 3.55
N GLY A 287 7.92 13.63 3.00
CA GLY A 287 8.59 13.42 1.71
C GLY A 287 7.92 14.15 0.55
N ILE A 288 6.58 14.20 0.51
CA ILE A 288 5.83 14.98 -0.50
C ILE A 288 6.16 16.46 -0.42
N VAL A 289 6.24 17.03 0.80
CA VAL A 289 6.59 18.45 0.99
C VAL A 289 8.04 18.71 0.56
N VAL A 290 8.98 17.83 0.90
CA VAL A 290 10.39 17.93 0.49
C VAL A 290 10.50 17.90 -1.04
N ASP A 291 9.94 16.90 -1.70
CA ASP A 291 10.03 16.74 -3.16
C ASP A 291 9.30 17.87 -3.91
N SER A 292 8.17 18.37 -3.36
CA SER A 292 7.50 19.56 -3.91
C SER A 292 8.38 20.80 -3.79
N THR A 293 9.14 20.94 -2.69
CA THR A 293 10.09 22.04 -2.49
C THR A 293 11.29 21.91 -3.45
N VAL A 294 11.80 20.70 -3.67
CA VAL A 294 12.80 20.42 -4.72
C VAL A 294 12.28 20.86 -6.09
N ALA A 295 11.03 20.51 -6.44
CA ALA A 295 10.41 20.91 -7.70
C ALA A 295 10.32 22.43 -7.87
N VAL A 296 10.04 23.17 -6.78
CA VAL A 296 10.05 24.64 -6.80
C VAL A 296 11.46 25.19 -7.06
N LEU A 297 12.47 24.69 -6.35
CA LEU A 297 13.86 25.15 -6.51
C LEU A 297 14.42 24.84 -7.92
N GLU A 298 13.93 23.77 -8.56
CA GLU A 298 14.25 23.48 -9.96
C GLU A 298 13.40 24.28 -10.98
N GLY A 299 12.48 25.14 -10.51
CA GLY A 299 11.60 25.91 -11.38
C GLY A 299 10.54 25.07 -12.12
N ARG A 300 10.22 23.88 -11.62
CA ARG A 300 9.21 22.96 -12.18
C ARG A 300 7.82 23.23 -11.66
N LEU A 301 7.70 23.54 -10.35
CA LEU A 301 6.46 23.81 -9.65
C LEU A 301 6.46 25.27 -9.17
N ASP A 302 5.31 25.91 -9.14
CA ASP A 302 5.17 27.23 -8.53
C ASP A 302 4.99 27.16 -7.01
N GLU A 303 5.38 28.22 -6.29
CA GLU A 303 5.30 28.35 -4.83
C GLU A 303 3.88 28.11 -4.31
N THR A 304 2.90 28.70 -4.98
CA THR A 304 1.49 28.59 -4.56
C THR A 304 1.01 27.14 -4.58
N SER A 305 1.39 26.37 -5.59
CA SER A 305 1.06 24.94 -5.67
C SER A 305 1.73 24.14 -4.55
N ARG A 306 2.99 24.43 -4.24
CA ARG A 306 3.71 23.80 -3.13
C ARG A 306 3.03 24.08 -1.79
N ASP A 307 2.66 25.34 -1.54
CA ASP A 307 2.01 25.74 -0.29
C ASP A 307 0.61 25.13 -0.16
N ARG A 308 -0.14 25.01 -1.26
CA ARG A 308 -1.41 24.27 -1.27
C ARG A 308 -1.23 22.81 -0.88
N ILE A 309 -0.20 22.13 -1.42
CA ILE A 309 0.10 20.73 -1.10
C ILE A 309 0.40 20.58 0.39
N ALA A 310 1.29 21.42 0.95
CA ALA A 310 1.64 21.38 2.37
C ALA A 310 0.42 21.68 3.28
N SER A 311 -0.37 22.70 2.93
CA SER A 311 -1.57 23.08 3.68
C SER A 311 -2.64 21.98 3.65
N THR A 312 -2.82 21.30 2.53
CA THR A 312 -3.77 20.19 2.40
C THR A 312 -3.37 19.02 3.28
N LEU A 313 -2.09 18.64 3.31
CA LEU A 313 -1.56 17.60 4.20
C LEU A 313 -1.76 17.96 5.68
N ALA A 314 -1.45 19.21 6.06
CA ALA A 314 -1.66 19.69 7.42
C ALA A 314 -3.15 19.69 7.82
N SER A 315 -4.06 20.07 6.92
CA SER A 315 -5.51 20.04 7.16
C SER A 315 -6.05 18.63 7.38
N LEU A 316 -5.45 17.62 6.71
CA LEU A 316 -5.73 16.21 6.98
C LEU A 316 -5.15 15.71 8.31
N GLY A 317 -4.42 16.56 9.06
CA GLY A 317 -3.78 16.20 10.32
C GLY A 317 -2.47 15.42 10.15
N LEU A 318 -1.82 15.56 9.02
CA LEU A 318 -0.53 14.95 8.71
C LEU A 318 0.62 15.94 8.96
N PRO A 319 1.78 15.46 9.47
CA PRO A 319 2.94 16.32 9.66
C PRO A 319 3.55 16.71 8.31
N THR A 320 4.02 17.94 8.22
CA THR A 320 4.77 18.45 7.06
C THR A 320 6.27 18.47 7.29
N TRP A 321 6.71 18.23 8.54
CA TRP A 321 8.09 18.14 8.98
C TRP A 321 8.22 17.29 10.25
N ASP A 322 9.42 16.80 10.53
CA ASP A 322 9.80 16.12 11.77
C ASP A 322 11.26 16.41 12.11
N ASP A 323 11.58 16.51 13.40
CA ASP A 323 12.95 16.79 13.87
C ASP A 323 14.01 15.81 13.39
N ALA A 324 13.63 14.54 13.13
CA ALA A 324 14.55 13.57 12.56
C ALA A 324 15.09 13.99 11.18
N ALA A 325 14.33 14.80 10.43
CA ALA A 325 14.75 15.28 9.12
C ALA A 325 15.85 16.37 9.18
N HIS A 326 16.21 16.89 10.36
CA HIS A 326 17.36 17.77 10.53
C HIS A 326 18.71 17.07 10.31
N ASP A 327 18.80 15.75 10.45
CA ASP A 327 19.99 15.01 10.03
C ASP A 327 19.99 14.83 8.50
N HIS A 328 20.33 15.94 7.80
CA HIS A 328 20.34 15.97 6.35
C HIS A 328 21.33 14.95 5.75
N HIS A 329 22.43 14.66 6.44
CA HIS A 329 23.41 13.66 5.98
C HIS A 329 22.77 12.26 5.94
N GLU A 330 22.14 11.90 7.04
CA GLU A 330 21.50 10.60 7.17
C GLU A 330 20.28 10.48 6.23
N LEU A 331 19.52 11.56 6.09
CA LEU A 331 18.36 11.56 5.18
C LEU A 331 18.78 11.45 3.71
N LEU A 332 19.82 12.15 3.29
CA LEU A 332 20.36 12.08 1.92
C LEU A 332 20.95 10.70 1.59
N ALA A 333 21.45 9.95 2.58
CA ALA A 333 21.84 8.56 2.37
C ALA A 333 20.67 7.71 1.86
N GLY A 334 19.43 8.02 2.27
CA GLY A 334 18.22 7.39 1.77
C GLY A 334 18.00 7.57 0.27
N LEU A 335 18.41 8.70 -0.31
CA LEU A 335 18.33 8.93 -1.76
C LEU A 335 19.27 7.99 -2.53
N GLU A 336 20.47 7.74 -2.01
CA GLU A 336 21.43 6.82 -2.61
C GLU A 336 20.95 5.36 -2.46
N GLU A 337 20.45 4.97 -1.29
CA GLU A 337 19.84 3.65 -1.08
C GLU A 337 18.66 3.40 -2.02
N PHE A 338 17.83 4.42 -2.22
CA PHE A 338 16.70 4.36 -3.15
C PHE A 338 17.17 4.12 -4.60
N ARG A 339 18.22 4.83 -5.04
CA ARG A 339 18.83 4.63 -6.37
C ARG A 339 19.43 3.24 -6.54
N GLU A 340 20.12 2.71 -5.52
CA GLU A 340 20.64 1.34 -5.53
C GLU A 340 19.52 0.30 -5.65
N HIS A 341 18.42 0.49 -4.92
CA HIS A 341 17.26 -0.42 -4.95
C HIS A 341 16.63 -0.49 -6.34
N LEU A 342 16.60 0.61 -7.08
CA LEU A 342 16.04 0.68 -8.43
C LEU A 342 16.99 0.18 -9.53
N GLY A 343 18.21 -0.25 -9.17
CA GLY A 343 19.16 -0.86 -10.10
C GLY A 343 19.95 0.10 -10.95
N GLY A 344 20.12 1.36 -10.52
CA GLY A 344 20.95 2.33 -11.25
C GLY A 344 20.63 3.80 -10.94
N PRO A 345 21.13 4.74 -11.74
CA PRO A 345 20.93 6.17 -11.54
C PRO A 345 19.51 6.60 -11.90
N SER A 346 18.51 5.97 -11.28
CA SER A 346 17.09 6.33 -11.44
C SER A 346 16.82 7.71 -10.86
N GLY A 347 15.98 8.49 -11.53
CA GLY A 347 15.47 9.74 -11.01
C GLY A 347 14.32 9.53 -10.04
N ILE A 348 13.87 10.62 -9.45
CA ILE A 348 12.68 10.69 -8.62
C ILE A 348 11.52 11.34 -9.39
N ALA A 349 10.30 11.03 -8.99
CA ALA A 349 9.14 11.73 -9.53
C ALA A 349 9.05 13.13 -8.89
N LEU A 350 8.91 14.17 -9.71
CA LEU A 350 8.69 15.53 -9.24
C LEU A 350 7.48 16.17 -9.93
N PRO A 351 6.60 16.86 -9.18
CA PRO A 351 5.45 17.54 -9.77
C PRO A 351 5.87 18.71 -10.66
N THR A 352 5.16 18.90 -11.77
CA THR A 352 5.29 20.06 -12.67
C THR A 352 4.09 21.01 -12.57
N SER A 353 3.00 20.48 -12.09
CA SER A 353 1.80 21.19 -11.63
C SER A 353 0.99 20.19 -10.80
N ILE A 354 0.01 20.67 -10.04
CA ILE A 354 -0.94 19.77 -9.41
C ILE A 354 -1.66 18.94 -10.48
N GLY A 355 -1.57 17.63 -10.39
CA GLY A 355 -2.12 16.65 -11.35
C GLY A 355 -1.14 16.19 -12.43
N ALA A 356 0.11 16.64 -12.43
CA ALA A 356 1.12 16.25 -13.42
C ALA A 356 2.53 16.20 -12.84
N SER A 357 3.35 15.25 -13.31
CA SER A 357 4.72 15.04 -12.88
C SER A 357 5.66 14.75 -14.04
N VAL A 358 6.96 14.91 -13.80
CA VAL A 358 8.03 14.24 -14.52
C VAL A 358 8.51 13.06 -13.67
N ASP A 359 8.67 11.88 -14.28
CA ASP A 359 8.86 10.63 -13.54
C ASP A 359 10.33 10.21 -13.38
N ASP A 360 11.29 10.91 -14.00
CA ASP A 360 12.75 10.63 -13.92
C ASP A 360 13.53 11.95 -13.77
N ALA A 361 13.17 12.78 -12.80
CA ALA A 361 13.93 13.98 -12.46
C ALA A 361 15.20 13.61 -11.68
N ARG A 362 16.30 14.29 -11.97
CA ARG A 362 17.62 14.05 -11.35
C ARG A 362 18.14 15.32 -10.71
N PRO A 363 17.53 15.77 -9.61
CA PRO A 363 17.97 16.97 -8.94
C PRO A 363 19.41 16.81 -8.43
N ASP A 364 20.15 17.91 -8.46
CA ASP A 364 21.42 17.98 -7.79
C ASP A 364 21.25 17.80 -6.27
N VAL A 365 22.16 17.08 -5.62
CA VAL A 365 22.13 16.85 -4.17
C VAL A 365 22.12 18.18 -3.39
N ASP A 366 22.76 19.21 -3.90
CA ASP A 366 22.75 20.53 -3.26
C ASP A 366 21.36 21.19 -3.33
N VAL A 367 20.59 20.97 -4.41
CA VAL A 367 19.19 21.42 -4.49
C VAL A 367 18.33 20.69 -3.47
N VAL A 368 18.50 19.37 -3.33
CA VAL A 368 17.78 18.58 -2.31
C VAL A 368 18.13 19.06 -0.89
N ARG A 369 19.42 19.34 -0.63
CA ARG A 369 19.86 19.89 0.68
C ARG A 369 19.22 21.24 0.97
N HIS A 370 19.19 22.16 0.02
CA HIS A 370 18.51 23.45 0.18
C HIS A 370 17.00 23.30 0.41
N ALA A 371 16.36 22.32 -0.23
CA ALA A 371 14.96 22.01 0.02
C ALA A 371 14.72 21.57 1.47
N LEU A 372 15.60 20.70 2.02
CA LEU A 372 15.52 20.27 3.41
C LEU A 372 15.73 21.45 4.39
N GLU A 373 16.74 22.30 4.16
CA GLU A 373 17.00 23.51 4.94
C GLU A 373 15.77 24.45 4.95
N ARG A 374 15.17 24.63 3.79
CA ARG A 374 13.97 25.47 3.65
C ARG A 374 12.77 24.86 4.39
N CYS A 375 12.48 23.59 4.21
CA CYS A 375 11.38 22.92 4.93
C CYS A 375 11.55 23.01 6.46
N ALA A 376 12.81 22.88 6.95
CA ALA A 376 13.12 23.00 8.37
C ALA A 376 12.85 24.42 8.95
N THR A 377 12.92 25.46 8.12
CA THR A 377 12.72 26.86 8.57
C THR A 377 11.26 27.33 8.46
N GLU A 378 10.45 26.65 7.63
CA GLU A 378 9.06 27.01 7.37
C GLU A 378 8.05 26.20 8.23
N SER A 379 8.52 25.19 9.00
CA SER A 379 7.73 24.25 9.81
C SER A 379 7.48 24.68 11.30
#